data_b4466d119c58e211447ed97c1f941bef
#
_entry.id   b4466d119c58e211447ed97c1f941bef
#
_cell.length_a   1.000
_cell.length_b   1.000
_cell.length_c   1.000
_cell.angle_alpha   90.00
_cell.angle_beta   90.00
_cell.angle_gamma   90.00
#
_symmetry.space_group_name_H-M   'P 1'
#
loop_
_entity.id
_entity.type
_entity.pdbx_description
1 polymer ?
#
loop_
_entity_poly.entity_id
_entity_poly.type
_entity_poly.pdbx_seq_one_letter_code
_entity_poly.pdbx_strand_id
1 'polypeptide(L)'
;MQNPSIYERLNEAVLDYPRGLAVYYQGTKIRFKKFGKLVNRTADILANRLNVKKGDVLLIAQPNIPEVLLLFYAANKIGAVCDFVHPFTPFNQIKSIINLTHAKYAFLFEQRVAKEVERYREIADMVIVTRIEDFLPLGKKFVYHNFMNRAIRKKLGKWRGSFPGFTYLKDLKPIGKVPETVTGKSEETTILLHSGSTTGDPKTICLSDNNINCVAERACEFLACEPSYIRGGGMLTVLPSFHGFGLAMTMHAPLINRFAAILVPKFSAKETAKIMKKVKVSCICGVPTMYESLLKCPEFVHNRNLKNLHVVFCGGDSLPTKLQSEFNEAMKKGGSHCQMFEGYGLTEAVCVNIVNTYNHNKVGSIGYPMSGAEFRIVDENGKELPRGEIGEIILKSPAIMNGYYNDEKATKEALKDGWLYTGDLGYMDEDIFVFFKQRKKRVVKVSGVGVFPTEIERLVESVPGVESCCAIEIPDPRLQSAIKIFVVAKFFDEEGMRNAIMDTCRKYLIRWSVPKEIEFVNELPKTLLGKIDFKVLQKQEDEKRGVTR
;
A
#
# COMPACT_ATOMS: atom_id res chain seq x y z
N MET A 1 -14.11 -11.91 26.25
CA MET A 1 -14.71 -12.28 24.93
C MET A 1 -13.56 -12.40 23.95
N GLN A 2 -13.54 -13.43 23.10
CA GLN A 2 -12.52 -13.56 22.06
C GLN A 2 -12.75 -12.50 20.98
N ASN A 3 -11.67 -11.91 20.44
CA ASN A 3 -11.76 -10.97 19.34
C ASN A 3 -12.30 -11.68 18.09
N PRO A 4 -13.23 -11.08 17.35
CA PRO A 4 -13.80 -11.67 16.15
C PRO A 4 -12.77 -11.80 15.02
N SER A 5 -12.96 -12.81 14.17
CA SER A 5 -12.19 -12.97 12.94
C SER A 5 -12.53 -11.89 11.89
N ILE A 6 -11.69 -11.77 10.88
CA ILE A 6 -11.93 -10.90 9.71
C ILE A 6 -13.27 -11.24 9.04
N TYR A 7 -13.57 -12.54 8.87
CA TYR A 7 -14.84 -12.97 8.29
C TYR A 7 -16.04 -12.65 9.19
N GLU A 8 -15.92 -12.83 10.51
CA GLU A 8 -17.01 -12.52 11.45
C GLU A 8 -17.38 -11.03 11.38
N ARG A 9 -16.39 -10.12 11.33
CA ARG A 9 -16.63 -8.68 11.14
C ARG A 9 -17.35 -8.36 9.82
N LEU A 10 -16.97 -9.03 8.73
CA LEU A 10 -17.71 -8.90 7.48
C LEU A 10 -19.14 -9.41 7.62
N ASN A 11 -19.32 -10.56 8.27
CA ASN A 11 -20.64 -11.18 8.41
C ASN A 11 -21.61 -10.30 9.22
N GLU A 12 -21.12 -9.62 10.26
CA GLU A 12 -21.88 -8.60 10.98
C GLU A 12 -22.40 -7.51 10.02
N ALA A 13 -21.54 -6.99 9.14
CA ALA A 13 -21.93 -5.97 8.16
C ALA A 13 -22.93 -6.52 7.11
N VAL A 14 -22.78 -7.77 6.69
CA VAL A 14 -23.71 -8.45 5.76
C VAL A 14 -25.10 -8.59 6.38
N LEU A 15 -25.18 -8.90 7.67
CA LEU A 15 -26.44 -9.03 8.41
C LEU A 15 -27.08 -7.67 8.67
N ASP A 16 -26.30 -6.69 9.10
CA ASP A 16 -26.77 -5.35 9.45
C ASP A 16 -27.15 -4.49 8.23
N TYR A 17 -26.42 -4.62 7.12
CA TYR A 17 -26.64 -3.77 5.94
C TYR A 17 -26.82 -4.55 4.61
N PRO A 18 -27.71 -5.55 4.56
CA PRO A 18 -27.81 -6.52 3.46
C PRO A 18 -28.13 -5.88 2.09
N ARG A 19 -28.85 -4.73 2.08
CA ARG A 19 -29.25 -4.03 0.85
C ARG A 19 -28.22 -2.99 0.39
N GLY A 20 -27.24 -2.62 1.24
CA GLY A 20 -26.21 -1.67 0.91
C GLY A 20 -25.26 -2.17 -0.17
N LEU A 21 -24.59 -1.25 -0.83
CA LEU A 21 -23.53 -1.55 -1.79
C LEU A 21 -22.28 -1.99 -1.01
N ALA A 22 -21.79 -3.21 -1.28
CA ALA A 22 -20.54 -3.71 -0.71
C ALA A 22 -19.37 -3.51 -1.68
N VAL A 23 -19.55 -3.88 -2.95
CA VAL A 23 -18.49 -3.81 -3.95
C VAL A 23 -19.00 -3.14 -5.21
N TYR A 24 -18.22 -2.17 -5.69
CA TYR A 24 -18.36 -1.63 -7.05
C TYR A 24 -17.14 -2.01 -7.88
N TYR A 25 -17.37 -2.60 -9.05
CA TYR A 25 -16.31 -3.01 -9.95
C TYR A 25 -16.69 -2.74 -11.41
N GLN A 26 -16.06 -1.77 -12.03
CA GLN A 26 -16.17 -1.49 -13.48
C GLN A 26 -17.62 -1.34 -14.01
N GLY A 27 -18.59 -1.00 -13.17
CA GLY A 27 -20.01 -0.89 -13.48
C GLY A 27 -20.88 -1.97 -12.81
N THR A 28 -20.29 -3.06 -12.36
CA THR A 28 -20.98 -4.07 -11.56
C THR A 28 -21.16 -3.60 -10.13
N LYS A 29 -22.37 -3.72 -9.60
CA LYS A 29 -22.74 -3.38 -8.22
C LYS A 29 -23.10 -4.67 -7.48
N ILE A 30 -22.36 -4.98 -6.40
CA ILE A 30 -22.60 -6.16 -5.55
C ILE A 30 -23.03 -5.65 -4.18
N ARG A 31 -24.27 -6.00 -3.77
CA ARG A 31 -24.79 -5.65 -2.44
C ARG A 31 -24.28 -6.61 -1.37
N PHE A 32 -24.25 -6.20 -0.09
CA PHE A 32 -23.74 -6.99 1.03
C PHE A 32 -24.33 -8.41 1.08
N LYS A 33 -25.65 -8.57 0.99
CA LYS A 33 -26.29 -9.90 0.96
C LYS A 33 -25.76 -10.80 -0.16
N LYS A 34 -25.57 -10.23 -1.36
CA LYS A 34 -25.01 -10.98 -2.51
C LYS A 34 -23.54 -11.28 -2.30
N PHE A 35 -22.80 -10.31 -1.73
CA PHE A 35 -21.38 -10.47 -1.46
C PHE A 35 -21.13 -11.60 -0.44
N GLY A 36 -21.87 -11.63 0.69
CA GLY A 36 -21.80 -12.71 1.67
C GLY A 36 -22.12 -14.10 1.05
N LYS A 37 -23.13 -14.18 0.15
CA LYS A 37 -23.40 -15.44 -0.58
C LYS A 37 -22.24 -15.85 -1.48
N LEU A 38 -21.57 -14.90 -2.14
CA LEU A 38 -20.40 -15.19 -2.97
C LEU A 38 -19.21 -15.65 -2.12
N VAL A 39 -18.96 -15.04 -0.97
CA VAL A 39 -17.93 -15.47 -0.02
C VAL A 39 -18.21 -16.92 0.45
N ASN A 40 -19.43 -17.23 0.87
CA ASN A 40 -19.80 -18.59 1.27
C ASN A 40 -19.65 -19.61 0.15
N ARG A 41 -20.01 -19.24 -1.10
CA ARG A 41 -19.76 -20.07 -2.27
C ARG A 41 -18.26 -20.33 -2.51
N THR A 42 -17.45 -19.31 -2.36
CA THR A 42 -16.00 -19.43 -2.51
C THR A 42 -15.41 -20.30 -1.40
N ALA A 43 -15.89 -20.15 -0.15
CA ALA A 43 -15.48 -21.01 0.96
C ALA A 43 -15.84 -22.49 0.73
N ASP A 44 -17.03 -22.78 0.17
CA ASP A 44 -17.42 -24.14 -0.23
C ASP A 44 -16.46 -24.70 -1.30
N ILE A 45 -16.11 -23.90 -2.30
CA ILE A 45 -15.13 -24.31 -3.33
C ILE A 45 -13.77 -24.61 -2.71
N LEU A 46 -13.26 -23.72 -1.86
CA LEU A 46 -11.97 -23.90 -1.20
C LEU A 46 -11.94 -25.17 -0.35
N ALA A 47 -12.93 -25.33 0.54
CA ALA A 47 -12.96 -26.44 1.48
C ALA A 47 -13.30 -27.79 0.83
N ASN A 48 -14.31 -27.83 -0.05
CA ASN A 48 -14.88 -29.07 -0.52
C ASN A 48 -14.44 -29.49 -1.93
N ARG A 49 -13.99 -28.57 -2.79
CA ARG A 49 -13.45 -28.90 -4.12
C ARG A 49 -11.94 -28.90 -4.14
N LEU A 50 -11.30 -27.93 -3.49
CA LEU A 50 -9.85 -27.81 -3.43
C LEU A 50 -9.26 -28.44 -2.16
N ASN A 51 -10.11 -29.00 -1.29
CA ASN A 51 -9.72 -29.66 -0.05
C ASN A 51 -8.77 -28.79 0.81
N VAL A 52 -9.01 -27.46 0.82
CA VAL A 52 -8.26 -26.53 1.67
C VAL A 52 -8.70 -26.72 3.12
N LYS A 53 -7.72 -26.84 3.99
CA LYS A 53 -7.91 -27.04 5.44
C LYS A 53 -7.43 -25.81 6.19
N LYS A 54 -7.81 -25.73 7.47
CA LYS A 54 -7.25 -24.76 8.40
C LYS A 54 -5.72 -24.86 8.42
N GLY A 55 -5.05 -23.68 8.36
CA GLY A 55 -3.60 -23.55 8.31
C GLY A 55 -2.96 -23.71 6.93
N ASP A 56 -3.70 -24.22 5.91
CA ASP A 56 -3.19 -24.23 4.54
C ASP A 56 -2.96 -22.82 4.04
N VAL A 57 -1.83 -22.59 3.37
CA VAL A 57 -1.47 -21.30 2.79
C VAL A 57 -1.99 -21.21 1.35
N LEU A 58 -2.61 -20.08 1.02
CA LEU A 58 -3.12 -19.73 -0.30
C LEU A 58 -2.38 -18.48 -0.81
N LEU A 59 -1.52 -18.65 -1.81
CA LEU A 59 -0.86 -17.52 -2.46
C LEU A 59 -1.85 -16.79 -3.37
N ILE A 60 -1.98 -15.46 -3.19
CA ILE A 60 -2.92 -14.61 -3.91
C ILE A 60 -2.16 -13.50 -4.63
N ALA A 61 -1.93 -13.65 -5.94
CA ALA A 61 -1.24 -12.69 -6.78
C ALA A 61 -2.19 -12.07 -7.80
N GLN A 62 -3.02 -11.13 -7.35
CA GLN A 62 -4.11 -10.58 -8.14
C GLN A 62 -4.20 -9.05 -8.04
N PRO A 63 -4.64 -8.35 -9.11
CA PRO A 63 -5.00 -6.94 -9.02
C PRO A 63 -6.29 -6.75 -8.21
N ASN A 64 -6.69 -5.51 -7.97
CA ASN A 64 -7.92 -5.20 -7.22
C ASN A 64 -9.19 -5.58 -8.00
N ILE A 65 -9.54 -6.85 -7.98
CA ILE A 65 -10.73 -7.45 -8.58
C ILE A 65 -11.60 -8.11 -7.49
N PRO A 66 -12.88 -8.37 -7.71
CA PRO A 66 -13.76 -8.94 -6.68
C PRO A 66 -13.25 -10.26 -6.11
N GLU A 67 -12.58 -11.08 -6.89
CA GLU A 67 -12.04 -12.38 -6.47
C GLU A 67 -11.04 -12.25 -5.32
N VAL A 68 -10.25 -11.17 -5.26
CA VAL A 68 -9.34 -10.92 -4.12
C VAL A 68 -10.10 -10.89 -2.80
N LEU A 69 -11.20 -10.11 -2.77
CA LEU A 69 -12.03 -10.01 -1.57
C LEU A 69 -12.73 -11.34 -1.26
N LEU A 70 -13.19 -12.04 -2.29
CA LEU A 70 -13.87 -13.33 -2.10
C LEU A 70 -12.91 -14.38 -1.52
N LEU A 71 -11.67 -14.45 -2.04
CA LEU A 71 -10.63 -15.34 -1.54
C LEU A 71 -10.21 -14.97 -0.12
N PHE A 72 -9.99 -13.67 0.15
CA PHE A 72 -9.61 -13.17 1.46
C PHE A 72 -10.59 -13.61 2.57
N TYR A 73 -11.87 -13.32 2.37
CA TYR A 73 -12.88 -13.66 3.38
C TYR A 73 -13.22 -15.16 3.41
N ALA A 74 -13.19 -15.84 2.27
CA ALA A 74 -13.48 -17.27 2.21
C ALA A 74 -12.36 -18.10 2.87
N ALA A 75 -11.09 -17.75 2.62
CA ALA A 75 -9.95 -18.37 3.27
C ALA A 75 -9.98 -18.14 4.78
N ASN A 76 -10.20 -16.90 5.22
CA ASN A 76 -10.31 -16.56 6.64
C ASN A 76 -11.45 -17.34 7.31
N LYS A 77 -12.63 -17.43 6.67
CA LYS A 77 -13.76 -18.21 7.17
C LYS A 77 -13.41 -19.66 7.52
N ILE A 78 -12.59 -20.31 6.71
CA ILE A 78 -12.20 -21.73 6.88
C ILE A 78 -10.87 -21.89 7.63
N GLY A 79 -10.27 -20.77 8.11
CA GLY A 79 -9.02 -20.77 8.86
C GLY A 79 -7.77 -21.00 8.02
N ALA A 80 -7.83 -20.80 6.70
CA ALA A 80 -6.66 -20.82 5.82
C ALA A 80 -5.91 -19.49 5.86
N VAL A 81 -4.63 -19.50 5.56
CA VAL A 81 -3.73 -18.35 5.54
C VAL A 81 -3.68 -17.75 4.13
N CYS A 82 -3.85 -16.44 4.02
CA CYS A 82 -3.70 -15.71 2.76
C CYS A 82 -2.29 -15.13 2.64
N ASP A 83 -1.56 -15.53 1.62
CA ASP A 83 -0.24 -15.00 1.25
C ASP A 83 -0.38 -14.05 0.06
N PHE A 84 -0.35 -12.74 0.30
CA PHE A 84 -0.58 -11.72 -0.72
C PHE A 84 0.69 -11.27 -1.39
N VAL A 85 0.73 -11.42 -2.71
CA VAL A 85 1.90 -11.14 -3.55
C VAL A 85 1.51 -10.20 -4.70
N HIS A 86 2.49 -9.41 -5.18
CA HIS A 86 2.27 -8.53 -6.32
C HIS A 86 1.79 -9.31 -7.56
N PRO A 87 0.72 -8.89 -8.28
CA PRO A 87 0.12 -9.65 -9.38
C PRO A 87 1.06 -9.90 -10.57
N PHE A 88 2.13 -9.13 -10.70
CA PHE A 88 3.14 -9.30 -11.75
C PHE A 88 4.48 -9.86 -11.25
N THR A 89 4.52 -10.40 -10.05
CA THR A 89 5.72 -11.09 -9.53
C THR A 89 6.21 -12.15 -10.52
N PRO A 90 7.51 -12.19 -10.89
CA PRO A 90 8.05 -13.17 -11.82
C PRO A 90 7.88 -14.61 -11.36
N PHE A 91 7.83 -15.57 -12.31
CA PHE A 91 7.63 -16.98 -12.02
C PHE A 91 8.60 -17.54 -10.97
N ASN A 92 9.90 -17.22 -11.09
CA ASN A 92 10.92 -17.73 -10.13
C ASN A 92 10.64 -17.25 -8.70
N GLN A 93 10.22 -16.00 -8.53
CA GLN A 93 9.86 -15.47 -7.21
C GLN A 93 8.57 -16.10 -6.69
N ILE A 94 7.54 -16.29 -7.55
CA ILE A 94 6.33 -17.04 -7.17
C ILE A 94 6.69 -18.44 -6.69
N LYS A 95 7.54 -19.17 -7.44
CA LYS A 95 8.00 -20.52 -7.07
C LYS A 95 8.78 -20.52 -5.75
N SER A 96 9.64 -19.53 -5.55
CA SER A 96 10.38 -19.35 -4.29
C SER A 96 9.45 -19.10 -3.11
N ILE A 97 8.42 -18.24 -3.26
CA ILE A 97 7.45 -17.95 -2.21
C ILE A 97 6.60 -19.19 -1.91
N ILE A 98 6.13 -19.91 -2.94
CA ILE A 98 5.40 -21.18 -2.75
C ILE A 98 6.24 -22.18 -1.91
N ASN A 99 7.53 -22.31 -2.23
CA ASN A 99 8.41 -23.19 -1.50
C ASN A 99 8.66 -22.72 -0.06
N LEU A 100 8.80 -21.43 0.16
CA LEU A 100 9.01 -20.82 1.48
C LEU A 100 7.80 -21.01 2.39
N THR A 101 6.60 -20.71 1.87
CA THR A 101 5.36 -20.68 2.65
C THR A 101 4.58 -22.00 2.58
N HIS A 102 5.06 -22.95 1.78
CA HIS A 102 4.36 -24.22 1.49
C HIS A 102 2.93 -23.99 1.00
N ALA A 103 2.75 -22.96 0.14
CA ALA A 103 1.44 -22.62 -0.38
C ALA A 103 0.82 -23.78 -1.13
N LYS A 104 -0.39 -24.19 -0.73
CA LYS A 104 -1.13 -25.30 -1.32
C LYS A 104 -1.67 -24.97 -2.70
N TYR A 105 -2.14 -23.74 -2.90
CA TYR A 105 -2.61 -23.22 -4.17
C TYR A 105 -2.11 -21.80 -4.39
N ALA A 106 -1.87 -21.47 -5.66
CA ALA A 106 -1.56 -20.11 -6.12
C ALA A 106 -2.70 -19.57 -7.00
N PHE A 107 -3.43 -18.58 -6.49
CA PHE A 107 -4.47 -17.88 -7.22
C PHE A 107 -3.85 -16.76 -8.04
N LEU A 108 -3.66 -17.00 -9.33
CA LEU A 108 -2.92 -16.13 -10.23
C LEU A 108 -3.85 -15.45 -11.23
N PHE A 109 -3.49 -14.24 -11.56
CA PHE A 109 -4.13 -13.46 -12.57
C PHE A 109 -3.78 -13.94 -13.99
N GLU A 110 -4.78 -14.12 -14.86
CA GLU A 110 -4.63 -14.71 -16.20
C GLU A 110 -3.51 -14.07 -17.04
N GLN A 111 -3.40 -12.73 -17.03
CA GLN A 111 -2.36 -12.03 -17.81
C GLN A 111 -0.93 -12.30 -17.29
N ARG A 112 -0.79 -12.68 -16.02
CA ARG A 112 0.49 -13.10 -15.46
C ARG A 112 0.87 -14.49 -15.97
N VAL A 113 -0.07 -15.43 -15.87
CA VAL A 113 0.11 -16.80 -16.39
C VAL A 113 0.42 -16.75 -17.89
N ALA A 114 -0.30 -15.93 -18.64
CA ALA A 114 -0.12 -15.74 -20.07
C ALA A 114 1.30 -15.32 -20.50
N LYS A 115 2.02 -14.58 -19.64
CA LYS A 115 3.38 -14.13 -19.96
C LYS A 115 4.42 -15.25 -19.96
N GLU A 116 4.21 -16.28 -19.15
CA GLU A 116 5.16 -17.39 -18.94
C GLU A 116 4.41 -18.73 -18.82
N VAL A 117 3.44 -18.96 -19.70
CA VAL A 117 2.51 -20.11 -19.62
C VAL A 117 3.22 -21.45 -19.54
N GLU A 118 4.29 -21.65 -20.32
CA GLU A 118 5.03 -22.91 -20.33
C GLU A 118 5.70 -23.20 -18.98
N ARG A 119 6.20 -22.16 -18.31
CA ARG A 119 6.80 -22.30 -16.97
C ARG A 119 5.74 -22.61 -15.91
N TYR A 120 4.55 -21.97 -16.01
CA TYR A 120 3.46 -22.25 -15.07
C TYR A 120 2.87 -23.64 -15.25
N ARG A 121 3.10 -24.33 -16.38
CA ARG A 121 2.71 -25.75 -16.56
C ARG A 121 3.44 -26.67 -15.60
N GLU A 122 4.67 -26.34 -15.18
CA GLU A 122 5.41 -27.11 -14.18
C GLU A 122 4.68 -27.25 -12.83
N ILE A 123 3.81 -26.29 -12.52
CA ILE A 123 3.05 -26.22 -11.26
C ILE A 123 1.54 -26.04 -11.51
N ALA A 124 1.05 -26.50 -12.68
CA ALA A 124 -0.33 -26.24 -13.11
C ALA A 124 -1.40 -26.74 -12.12
N ASP A 125 -1.13 -27.88 -11.45
CA ASP A 125 -2.05 -28.47 -10.47
C ASP A 125 -2.25 -27.59 -9.23
N MET A 126 -1.29 -26.72 -8.93
CA MET A 126 -1.37 -25.75 -7.82
C MET A 126 -1.93 -24.40 -8.25
N VAL A 127 -2.02 -24.14 -9.56
CA VAL A 127 -2.41 -22.81 -10.09
C VAL A 127 -3.90 -22.75 -10.37
N ILE A 128 -4.57 -21.81 -9.70
CA ILE A 128 -5.96 -21.45 -9.96
C ILE A 128 -5.98 -20.08 -10.62
N VAL A 129 -6.48 -20.02 -11.85
CA VAL A 129 -6.49 -18.78 -12.65
C VAL A 129 -7.76 -17.97 -12.41
N THR A 130 -7.62 -16.65 -12.33
CA THR A 130 -8.73 -15.69 -12.27
C THR A 130 -8.66 -14.70 -13.43
N ARG A 131 -9.78 -14.08 -13.76
CA ARG A 131 -9.92 -13.15 -14.89
C ARG A 131 -10.54 -11.83 -14.46
N ILE A 132 -10.01 -10.73 -14.98
CA ILE A 132 -10.63 -9.39 -14.83
C ILE A 132 -12.08 -9.38 -15.31
N GLU A 133 -12.41 -10.16 -16.36
CA GLU A 133 -13.70 -10.13 -17.01
C GLU A 133 -14.83 -10.88 -16.27
N ASP A 134 -14.50 -11.69 -15.24
CA ASP A 134 -15.47 -12.56 -14.59
C ASP A 134 -16.61 -11.79 -13.90
N PHE A 135 -16.31 -10.59 -13.40
CA PHE A 135 -17.29 -9.69 -12.79
C PHE A 135 -17.62 -8.44 -13.64
N LEU A 136 -17.22 -8.38 -14.91
CA LEU A 136 -17.61 -7.27 -15.79
C LEU A 136 -19.09 -7.38 -16.19
N PRO A 137 -19.78 -6.23 -16.39
CA PRO A 137 -21.10 -6.23 -17.05
C PRO A 137 -21.02 -6.83 -18.45
N LEU A 138 -22.09 -7.49 -18.91
CA LEU A 138 -22.11 -8.25 -20.17
C LEU A 138 -21.51 -7.49 -21.36
N GLY A 139 -21.89 -6.24 -21.58
CA GLY A 139 -21.36 -5.43 -22.69
C GLY A 139 -19.85 -5.17 -22.58
N LYS A 140 -19.36 -4.82 -21.39
CA LYS A 140 -17.93 -4.65 -21.14
C LYS A 140 -17.17 -5.96 -21.24
N LYS A 141 -17.74 -7.05 -20.77
CA LYS A 141 -17.18 -8.39 -20.87
C LYS A 141 -16.96 -8.78 -22.33
N PHE A 142 -17.96 -8.54 -23.19
CA PHE A 142 -17.85 -8.79 -24.64
C PHE A 142 -16.71 -7.97 -25.27
N VAL A 143 -16.62 -6.67 -24.96
CA VAL A 143 -15.56 -5.80 -25.46
C VAL A 143 -14.18 -6.26 -24.96
N TYR A 144 -14.05 -6.55 -23.67
CA TYR A 144 -12.81 -7.02 -23.07
C TYR A 144 -12.37 -8.35 -23.70
N HIS A 145 -13.29 -9.29 -23.80
CA HIS A 145 -13.05 -10.62 -24.38
C HIS A 145 -12.59 -10.55 -25.84
N ASN A 146 -13.22 -9.71 -26.65
CA ASN A 146 -12.95 -9.68 -28.11
C ASN A 146 -11.81 -8.75 -28.50
N PHE A 147 -11.59 -7.63 -27.80
CA PHE A 147 -10.63 -6.60 -28.19
C PHE A 147 -9.41 -6.52 -27.27
N MET A 148 -9.60 -6.48 -25.94
CA MET A 148 -8.48 -6.31 -25.00
C MET A 148 -7.63 -7.57 -24.88
N ASN A 149 -8.23 -8.75 -24.87
CA ASN A 149 -7.52 -10.03 -24.85
C ASN A 149 -6.90 -10.41 -26.19
N ARG A 150 -7.16 -9.66 -27.26
CA ARG A 150 -6.62 -9.97 -28.61
C ARG A 150 -5.09 -9.98 -28.65
N ALA A 151 -4.45 -9.06 -27.95
CA ALA A 151 -2.98 -9.00 -27.85
C ALA A 151 -2.41 -10.21 -27.10
N ILE A 152 -3.09 -10.64 -26.02
CA ILE A 152 -2.74 -11.85 -25.24
C ILE A 152 -2.93 -13.09 -26.13
N ARG A 153 -4.06 -13.18 -26.84
CA ARG A 153 -4.37 -14.28 -27.75
C ARG A 153 -3.42 -14.36 -28.95
N LYS A 154 -2.98 -13.21 -29.48
CA LYS A 154 -2.01 -13.17 -30.60
C LYS A 154 -0.64 -13.69 -30.18
N LYS A 155 -0.21 -13.47 -28.93
CA LYS A 155 1.02 -14.01 -28.38
C LYS A 155 0.95 -15.53 -28.07
N LEU A 156 -0.24 -16.03 -27.74
CA LEU A 156 -0.47 -17.38 -27.25
C LEU A 156 -1.10 -18.33 -28.30
N GLY A 157 -1.14 -17.94 -29.59
CA GLY A 157 -1.81 -18.70 -30.63
C GLY A 157 -3.33 -18.51 -30.66
N LYS A 158 -4.05 -19.27 -31.55
CA LYS A 158 -5.51 -19.16 -31.80
C LYS A 158 -6.37 -19.61 -30.60
N TRP A 159 -6.15 -19.01 -29.44
CA TRP A 159 -6.78 -19.46 -28.21
C TRP A 159 -8.15 -18.76 -27.99
N ARG A 160 -9.22 -19.52 -27.95
CA ARG A 160 -10.55 -19.08 -27.50
C ARG A 160 -10.90 -19.83 -26.22
N GLY A 161 -10.95 -19.13 -25.07
CA GLY A 161 -11.33 -19.75 -23.79
C GLY A 161 -10.21 -19.81 -22.74
N SER A 162 -10.24 -20.84 -21.89
CA SER A 162 -9.27 -21.07 -20.81
C SER A 162 -7.98 -21.71 -21.36
N PHE A 163 -6.83 -21.45 -20.75
CA PHE A 163 -5.59 -22.16 -21.07
C PHE A 163 -5.75 -23.63 -20.75
N PRO A 164 -5.44 -24.57 -21.68
CA PRO A 164 -5.50 -26.00 -21.36
C PRO A 164 -4.54 -26.34 -20.22
N GLY A 165 -4.98 -27.25 -19.39
CA GLY A 165 -4.19 -27.72 -18.24
C GLY A 165 -4.27 -26.80 -17.03
N PHE A 166 -4.98 -25.66 -17.08
CA PHE A 166 -5.16 -24.80 -15.92
C PHE A 166 -6.62 -24.81 -15.44
N THR A 167 -6.78 -24.80 -14.12
CA THR A 167 -8.07 -24.66 -13.47
C THR A 167 -8.43 -23.18 -13.30
N TYR A 168 -9.64 -22.81 -13.66
CA TYR A 168 -10.14 -21.43 -13.45
C TYR A 168 -11.12 -21.40 -12.27
N LEU A 169 -10.95 -20.42 -11.37
CA LEU A 169 -11.79 -20.29 -10.18
C LEU A 169 -13.28 -20.23 -10.54
N LYS A 170 -13.63 -19.53 -11.61
CA LYS A 170 -15.00 -19.37 -12.09
C LYS A 170 -15.64 -20.69 -12.52
N ASP A 171 -14.86 -21.61 -13.06
CA ASP A 171 -15.36 -22.88 -13.60
C ASP A 171 -15.55 -23.93 -12.48
N LEU A 172 -14.99 -23.68 -11.30
CA LEU A 172 -15.23 -24.50 -10.12
C LEU A 172 -16.65 -24.31 -9.59
N LYS A 173 -17.38 -25.41 -9.50
CA LYS A 173 -18.75 -25.40 -8.96
C LYS A 173 -18.74 -25.75 -7.47
N PRO A 174 -19.46 -25.01 -6.63
CA PRO A 174 -19.64 -25.39 -5.22
C PRO A 174 -20.41 -26.72 -5.14
N ILE A 175 -20.23 -27.43 -4.03
CA ILE A 175 -21.00 -28.66 -3.74
C ILE A 175 -22.34 -28.32 -3.11
N GLY A 176 -22.50 -27.09 -2.60
CA GLY A 176 -23.70 -26.63 -1.89
C GLY A 176 -23.60 -26.81 -0.37
N LYS A 177 -22.43 -27.20 0.14
CA LYS A 177 -22.17 -27.39 1.57
C LYS A 177 -21.28 -26.25 2.07
N VAL A 178 -21.88 -25.22 2.67
CA VAL A 178 -21.14 -24.10 3.23
C VAL A 178 -20.38 -24.57 4.49
N PRO A 179 -19.04 -24.40 4.54
CA PRO A 179 -18.27 -24.81 5.70
C PRO A 179 -18.59 -23.94 6.92
N GLU A 180 -18.42 -24.51 8.11
CA GLU A 180 -18.50 -23.77 9.36
C GLU A 180 -17.41 -22.70 9.43
N THR A 181 -17.66 -21.66 10.23
CA THR A 181 -16.69 -20.61 10.46
C THR A 181 -15.71 -21.07 11.53
N VAL A 182 -14.43 -20.98 11.24
CA VAL A 182 -13.39 -21.19 12.25
C VAL A 182 -13.33 -19.97 13.16
N THR A 183 -13.56 -20.16 14.44
CA THR A 183 -13.61 -19.09 15.46
C THR A 183 -12.48 -19.24 16.48
N GLY A 184 -12.28 -18.20 17.30
CA GLY A 184 -11.43 -18.28 18.49
C GLY A 184 -9.93 -18.21 18.25
N LYS A 185 -9.48 -17.72 17.09
CA LYS A 185 -8.08 -17.71 16.66
C LYS A 185 -7.60 -16.38 16.09
N SER A 186 -8.17 -15.31 16.61
CA SER A 186 -7.89 -13.94 16.15
C SER A 186 -6.43 -13.51 16.27
N GLU A 187 -5.64 -14.19 17.10
CA GLU A 187 -4.21 -13.93 17.30
C GLU A 187 -3.30 -14.87 16.48
N GLU A 188 -3.86 -15.94 15.85
CA GLU A 188 -3.07 -16.79 14.97
C GLU A 188 -2.76 -16.06 13.66
N THR A 189 -1.63 -16.39 13.03
CA THR A 189 -1.29 -15.84 11.70
C THR A 189 -2.28 -16.33 10.65
N THR A 190 -2.96 -15.39 10.01
CA THR A 190 -3.94 -15.64 8.94
C THR A 190 -3.57 -14.94 7.63
N ILE A 191 -2.61 -14.02 7.69
CA ILE A 191 -2.17 -13.22 6.55
C ILE A 191 -0.64 -13.17 6.52
N LEU A 192 -0.07 -13.35 5.34
CA LEU A 192 1.32 -13.10 5.03
C LEU A 192 1.40 -11.93 4.05
N LEU A 193 2.25 -10.95 4.37
CA LEU A 193 2.62 -9.86 3.47
C LEU A 193 4.14 -9.84 3.30
N HIS A 194 4.60 -9.34 2.16
CA HIS A 194 6.03 -9.26 1.88
C HIS A 194 6.51 -7.82 1.94
N SER A 195 7.57 -7.55 2.71
CA SER A 195 8.18 -6.23 2.75
C SER A 195 8.78 -5.89 1.39
N GLY A 196 8.62 -4.64 0.97
CA GLY A 196 9.38 -4.09 -0.15
C GLY A 196 10.83 -3.90 0.28
N SER A 197 11.61 -5.00 0.34
CA SER A 197 13.00 -4.89 0.79
C SER A 197 13.79 -3.97 -0.13
N THR A 198 14.27 -2.89 0.45
CA THR A 198 15.26 -2.02 -0.18
C THR A 198 16.68 -2.47 0.17
N THR A 199 16.92 -3.49 1.02
CA THR A 199 18.24 -3.82 1.59
C THR A 199 18.60 -5.32 1.64
N GLY A 200 17.76 -6.23 1.11
CA GLY A 200 18.00 -7.69 1.18
C GLY A 200 16.82 -8.46 0.60
N ASP A 201 16.76 -9.75 0.83
CA ASP A 201 15.61 -10.57 0.46
C ASP A 201 14.34 -10.05 1.15
N PRO A 202 13.17 -10.05 0.45
CA PRO A 202 11.92 -9.62 1.04
C PRO A 202 11.58 -10.44 2.28
N LYS A 203 11.37 -9.77 3.42
CA LYS A 203 10.90 -10.45 4.63
C LYS A 203 9.41 -10.72 4.52
N THR A 204 8.99 -11.91 4.94
CA THR A 204 7.57 -12.28 5.02
C THR A 204 7.05 -11.97 6.41
N ILE A 205 6.02 -11.13 6.48
CA ILE A 205 5.44 -10.57 7.71
C ILE A 205 4.19 -11.37 8.06
N CYS A 206 4.10 -11.88 9.28
CA CYS A 206 2.98 -12.64 9.81
C CYS A 206 1.99 -11.71 10.53
N LEU A 207 0.76 -11.64 10.03
CA LEU A 207 -0.31 -10.83 10.60
C LEU A 207 -1.49 -11.70 11.02
N SER A 208 -2.13 -11.33 12.12
CA SER A 208 -3.33 -11.96 12.65
C SER A 208 -4.60 -11.22 12.24
N ASP A 209 -5.75 -11.85 12.48
CA ASP A 209 -7.05 -11.20 12.31
C ASP A 209 -7.17 -9.95 13.19
N ASN A 210 -6.66 -10.03 14.43
CA ASN A 210 -6.69 -8.91 15.36
C ASN A 210 -5.87 -7.71 14.83
N ASN A 211 -4.69 -7.96 14.26
CA ASN A 211 -3.87 -6.89 13.66
C ASN A 211 -4.64 -6.14 12.57
N ILE A 212 -5.31 -6.85 11.67
CA ILE A 212 -6.07 -6.25 10.57
C ILE A 212 -7.33 -5.54 11.05
N ASN A 213 -8.10 -6.20 11.92
CA ASN A 213 -9.36 -5.67 12.45
C ASN A 213 -9.14 -4.38 13.22
N CYS A 214 -8.12 -4.32 14.10
CA CYS A 214 -7.88 -3.14 14.92
C CYS A 214 -7.61 -1.86 14.11
N VAL A 215 -6.94 -1.99 12.96
CA VAL A 215 -6.73 -0.86 12.05
C VAL A 215 -8.03 -0.53 11.30
N ALA A 216 -8.73 -1.53 10.81
CA ALA A 216 -9.94 -1.34 10.01
C ALA A 216 -11.12 -0.78 10.83
N GLU A 217 -11.25 -1.15 12.09
CA GLU A 217 -12.26 -0.64 13.02
C GLU A 217 -12.02 0.83 13.37
N ARG A 218 -10.76 1.24 13.51
CA ARG A 218 -10.36 2.63 13.77
C ARG A 218 -10.43 3.54 12.54
N ALA A 219 -10.77 3.01 11.38
CA ALA A 219 -10.91 3.85 10.17
C ALA A 219 -11.86 5.05 10.37
N CYS A 220 -12.86 4.95 11.26
CA CYS A 220 -13.77 6.05 11.59
C CYS A 220 -13.13 7.16 12.41
N GLU A 221 -12.08 6.88 13.18
CA GLU A 221 -11.30 7.90 13.89
C GLU A 221 -10.61 8.83 12.89
N PHE A 222 -10.07 8.26 11.79
CA PHE A 222 -9.47 9.07 10.72
C PHE A 222 -10.47 9.98 10.03
N LEU A 223 -11.70 9.50 9.91
CA LEU A 223 -12.74 10.23 9.24
C LEU A 223 -13.31 11.34 10.13
N ALA A 224 -12.97 11.34 11.44
CA ALA A 224 -13.57 12.20 12.46
C ALA A 224 -15.11 12.29 12.29
N CYS A 225 -15.74 11.19 11.90
CA CYS A 225 -17.18 11.12 11.68
C CYS A 225 -17.72 9.74 12.05
N GLU A 226 -18.96 9.72 12.48
CA GLU A 226 -19.69 8.48 12.71
C GLU A 226 -19.86 7.67 11.41
N PRO A 227 -19.80 6.33 11.46
CA PRO A 227 -20.00 5.48 10.29
C PRO A 227 -21.31 5.76 9.54
N SER A 228 -22.34 6.22 10.25
CA SER A 228 -23.64 6.59 9.67
C SER A 228 -23.54 7.74 8.67
N TYR A 229 -22.63 8.69 8.89
CA TYR A 229 -22.46 9.89 8.05
C TYR A 229 -21.97 9.56 6.63
N ILE A 230 -21.11 8.55 6.50
CA ILE A 230 -20.55 8.13 5.21
C ILE A 230 -21.26 6.90 4.65
N ARG A 231 -22.26 6.36 5.36
CA ARG A 231 -23.11 5.24 4.91
C ARG A 231 -23.71 5.52 3.53
N GLY A 232 -23.63 4.53 2.65
CA GLY A 232 -24.06 4.65 1.25
C GLY A 232 -23.03 5.29 0.31
N GLY A 233 -21.88 5.74 0.84
CA GLY A 233 -20.70 6.09 0.06
C GLY A 233 -19.75 4.91 -0.13
N GLY A 234 -18.59 5.19 -0.68
CA GLY A 234 -17.56 4.17 -0.88
C GLY A 234 -16.15 4.74 -0.81
N MET A 235 -15.20 3.85 -0.56
CA MET A 235 -13.78 4.13 -0.59
C MET A 235 -13.21 3.71 -1.93
N LEU A 236 -12.47 4.61 -2.58
CA LEU A 236 -11.76 4.29 -3.81
C LEU A 236 -10.58 3.35 -3.51
N THR A 237 -10.71 2.10 -3.91
CA THR A 237 -9.74 1.02 -3.61
C THR A 237 -8.75 0.89 -4.77
N VAL A 238 -7.76 1.76 -4.79
CA VAL A 238 -6.66 1.78 -5.76
C VAL A 238 -5.44 1.07 -5.21
N LEU A 239 -5.18 1.24 -3.92
CA LEU A 239 -4.02 0.65 -3.26
C LEU A 239 -4.12 -0.88 -3.28
N PRO A 240 -2.99 -1.58 -3.54
CA PRO A 240 -3.04 -3.01 -3.82
C PRO A 240 -3.22 -3.86 -2.56
N SER A 241 -3.84 -5.04 -2.73
CA SER A 241 -4.12 -6.01 -1.66
C SER A 241 -2.88 -6.60 -1.00
N PHE A 242 -1.75 -6.67 -1.71
CA PHE A 242 -0.48 -7.17 -1.17
C PHE A 242 0.25 -6.13 -0.29
N HIS A 243 -0.40 -5.04 0.03
CA HIS A 243 0.06 -3.99 0.95
C HIS A 243 -0.97 -3.83 2.07
N GLY A 244 -0.51 -3.78 3.33
CA GLY A 244 -1.40 -3.61 4.47
C GLY A 244 -2.32 -2.39 4.36
N PHE A 245 -1.82 -1.27 3.81
CA PHE A 245 -2.63 -0.07 3.55
C PHE A 245 -3.78 -0.33 2.56
N GLY A 246 -3.51 -1.07 1.48
CA GLY A 246 -4.55 -1.49 0.54
C GLY A 246 -5.52 -2.48 1.16
N LEU A 247 -4.99 -3.54 1.78
CA LEU A 247 -5.79 -4.65 2.31
C LEU A 247 -6.67 -4.21 3.49
N ALA A 248 -6.06 -3.62 4.54
CA ALA A 248 -6.79 -3.25 5.75
C ALA A 248 -7.64 -2.00 5.55
N MET A 249 -7.05 -0.89 5.04
CA MET A 249 -7.73 0.40 4.97
C MET A 249 -8.65 0.57 3.77
N THR A 250 -8.28 0.05 2.58
CA THR A 250 -9.10 0.33 1.40
C THR A 250 -10.00 -0.83 0.97
N MET A 251 -9.76 -2.04 1.47
CA MET A 251 -10.58 -3.23 1.20
C MET A 251 -11.40 -3.67 2.41
N HIS A 252 -10.75 -3.92 3.55
CA HIS A 252 -11.44 -4.46 4.73
C HIS A 252 -12.23 -3.39 5.48
N ALA A 253 -11.60 -2.27 5.83
CA ALA A 253 -12.23 -1.20 6.59
C ALA A 253 -13.56 -0.69 5.98
N PRO A 254 -13.66 -0.40 4.67
CA PRO A 254 -14.93 0.04 4.12
C PRO A 254 -16.02 -1.02 4.31
N LEU A 255 -15.73 -2.29 4.13
CA LEU A 255 -16.75 -3.34 4.19
C LEU A 255 -17.28 -3.55 5.61
N ILE A 256 -16.41 -3.61 6.63
CA ILE A 256 -16.87 -3.78 8.01
C ILE A 256 -17.58 -2.54 8.56
N ASN A 257 -17.27 -1.35 8.02
CA ASN A 257 -17.94 -0.09 8.37
C ASN A 257 -19.12 0.25 7.44
N ARG A 258 -19.64 -0.70 6.67
CA ARG A 258 -20.83 -0.62 5.80
C ARG A 258 -20.68 0.39 4.66
N PHE A 259 -19.47 0.56 4.13
CA PHE A 259 -19.18 1.30 2.91
C PHE A 259 -18.92 0.36 1.75
N ALA A 260 -18.95 0.92 0.53
CA ALA A 260 -18.53 0.16 -0.64
C ALA A 260 -17.00 0.19 -0.81
N ALA A 261 -16.40 -0.96 -1.07
CA ALA A 261 -15.09 -1.04 -1.70
C ALA A 261 -15.25 -0.79 -3.22
N ILE A 262 -14.71 0.32 -3.71
CA ILE A 262 -14.78 0.70 -5.12
C ILE A 262 -13.48 0.25 -5.78
N LEU A 263 -13.47 -0.97 -6.31
CA LEU A 263 -12.27 -1.62 -6.82
C LEU A 263 -11.78 -1.02 -8.13
N VAL A 264 -10.51 -0.62 -8.16
CA VAL A 264 -9.82 -0.07 -9.31
C VAL A 264 -8.56 -0.90 -9.58
N PRO A 265 -8.56 -1.80 -10.59
CA PRO A 265 -7.42 -2.69 -10.87
C PRO A 265 -6.13 -1.98 -11.29
N LYS A 266 -6.28 -0.82 -11.93
CA LYS A 266 -5.19 0.04 -12.36
C LYS A 266 -5.61 1.49 -12.21
N PHE A 267 -4.83 2.26 -11.48
CA PHE A 267 -5.09 3.69 -11.29
C PHE A 267 -5.05 4.47 -12.61
N SER A 268 -6.00 5.38 -12.74
CA SER A 268 -6.03 6.42 -13.76
C SER A 268 -6.91 7.56 -13.24
N ALA A 269 -6.40 8.79 -13.26
CA ALA A 269 -7.14 9.97 -12.82
C ALA A 269 -8.44 10.18 -13.62
N LYS A 270 -8.38 9.96 -14.94
CA LYS A 270 -9.55 10.06 -15.83
C LYS A 270 -10.61 8.99 -15.54
N GLU A 271 -10.19 7.75 -15.25
CA GLU A 271 -11.13 6.68 -14.87
C GLU A 271 -11.72 6.94 -13.49
N THR A 272 -10.94 7.45 -12.54
CA THR A 272 -11.42 7.91 -11.22
C THR A 272 -12.54 8.93 -11.37
N ALA A 273 -12.34 9.96 -12.20
CA ALA A 273 -13.36 10.96 -12.49
C ALA A 273 -14.65 10.36 -13.07
N LYS A 274 -14.54 9.36 -13.94
CA LYS A 274 -15.70 8.63 -14.50
C LYS A 274 -16.42 7.77 -13.45
N ILE A 275 -15.66 7.13 -12.55
CA ILE A 275 -16.22 6.33 -11.45
C ILE A 275 -17.04 7.23 -10.53
N MET A 276 -16.52 8.41 -10.16
CA MET A 276 -17.22 9.38 -9.32
C MET A 276 -18.57 9.84 -9.89
N LYS A 277 -18.76 9.77 -11.21
CA LYS A 277 -20.06 10.05 -11.86
C LYS A 277 -21.07 8.90 -11.73
N LYS A 278 -20.61 7.68 -11.37
CA LYS A 278 -21.43 6.45 -11.36
C LYS A 278 -21.73 5.93 -9.97
N VAL A 279 -20.86 6.25 -9.01
CA VAL A 279 -20.97 5.80 -7.61
C VAL A 279 -20.45 6.91 -6.70
N LYS A 280 -21.07 7.04 -5.51
CA LYS A 280 -20.65 8.02 -4.50
C LYS A 280 -19.29 7.59 -3.93
N VAL A 281 -18.23 8.32 -4.27
CA VAL A 281 -16.89 8.18 -3.66
C VAL A 281 -16.82 9.16 -2.49
N SER A 282 -16.65 8.65 -1.28
CA SER A 282 -16.57 9.47 -0.06
C SER A 282 -15.16 9.57 0.49
N CYS A 283 -14.32 8.56 0.23
CA CYS A 283 -12.96 8.49 0.76
C CYS A 283 -11.98 8.06 -0.35
N ILE A 284 -10.80 8.66 -0.33
CA ILE A 284 -9.67 8.28 -1.18
C ILE A 284 -8.44 8.14 -0.29
N CYS A 285 -7.81 6.95 -0.34
CA CYS A 285 -6.48 6.72 0.23
C CYS A 285 -5.50 6.49 -0.90
N GLY A 286 -4.36 7.17 -0.86
CA GLY A 286 -3.39 7.09 -1.95
C GLY A 286 -1.98 7.52 -1.54
N VAL A 287 -1.14 7.64 -2.55
CA VAL A 287 0.26 8.10 -2.45
C VAL A 287 0.41 9.44 -3.15
N PRO A 288 1.47 10.23 -2.86
CA PRO A 288 1.64 11.58 -3.43
C PRO A 288 1.49 11.63 -4.96
N THR A 289 2.15 10.73 -5.69
CA THR A 289 2.12 10.68 -7.17
C THR A 289 0.71 10.44 -7.74
N MET A 290 -0.16 9.76 -7.00
CA MET A 290 -1.55 9.59 -7.38
C MET A 290 -2.31 10.93 -7.31
N TYR A 291 -2.10 11.70 -6.26
CA TYR A 291 -2.75 13.01 -6.07
C TYR A 291 -2.25 14.06 -7.06
N GLU A 292 -0.96 14.07 -7.38
CA GLU A 292 -0.42 14.89 -8.47
C GLU A 292 -1.13 14.58 -9.81
N SER A 293 -1.31 13.30 -10.11
CA SER A 293 -2.02 12.88 -11.32
C SER A 293 -3.50 13.30 -11.32
N LEU A 294 -4.15 13.29 -10.15
CA LEU A 294 -5.53 13.77 -9.99
C LEU A 294 -5.63 15.28 -10.21
N LEU A 295 -4.71 16.06 -9.66
CA LEU A 295 -4.65 17.52 -9.85
C LEU A 295 -4.43 17.92 -11.30
N LYS A 296 -3.60 17.15 -12.04
CA LYS A 296 -3.34 17.37 -13.47
C LYS A 296 -4.49 16.94 -14.38
N CYS A 297 -5.57 16.34 -13.84
CA CYS A 297 -6.70 15.82 -14.61
C CYS A 297 -7.91 16.78 -14.57
N PRO A 298 -8.23 17.51 -15.66
CA PRO A 298 -9.36 18.44 -15.70
C PRO A 298 -10.70 17.76 -15.38
N GLU A 299 -10.91 16.52 -15.85
CA GLU A 299 -12.14 15.76 -15.60
C GLU A 299 -12.31 15.41 -14.11
N PHE A 300 -11.23 15.40 -13.32
CA PHE A 300 -11.29 15.21 -11.88
C PHE A 300 -11.52 16.54 -11.16
N VAL A 301 -10.69 17.56 -11.38
CA VAL A 301 -10.77 18.84 -10.65
C VAL A 301 -12.07 19.63 -10.92
N HIS A 302 -12.71 19.43 -12.08
CA HIS A 302 -14.01 20.01 -12.41
C HIS A 302 -15.18 19.03 -12.20
N ASN A 303 -14.98 17.96 -11.44
CA ASN A 303 -16.02 16.96 -11.21
C ASN A 303 -17.03 17.45 -10.17
N ARG A 304 -18.31 17.63 -10.55
CA ARG A 304 -19.38 18.06 -9.65
C ARG A 304 -19.61 17.14 -8.44
N ASN A 305 -19.10 15.89 -8.49
CA ASN A 305 -19.20 14.92 -7.41
C ASN A 305 -18.06 15.02 -6.38
N LEU A 306 -17.11 15.96 -6.53
CA LEU A 306 -16.11 16.27 -5.51
C LEU A 306 -16.75 16.62 -4.16
N LYS A 307 -17.92 17.25 -4.16
CA LYS A 307 -18.70 17.51 -2.94
C LYS A 307 -19.04 16.28 -2.09
N ASN A 308 -18.93 15.08 -2.66
CA ASN A 308 -19.16 13.82 -1.94
C ASN A 308 -17.89 13.28 -1.26
N LEU A 309 -16.72 13.86 -1.54
CA LEU A 309 -15.49 13.51 -0.83
C LEU A 309 -15.52 14.16 0.55
N HIS A 310 -15.31 13.33 1.56
CA HIS A 310 -15.25 13.76 2.95
C HIS A 310 -13.83 13.71 3.49
N VAL A 311 -13.06 12.71 3.10
CA VAL A 311 -11.70 12.50 3.58
C VAL A 311 -10.78 12.02 2.48
N VAL A 312 -9.57 12.53 2.50
CA VAL A 312 -8.48 12.12 1.62
C VAL A 312 -7.23 11.90 2.48
N PHE A 313 -6.68 10.67 2.39
CA PHE A 313 -5.44 10.32 3.07
C PHE A 313 -4.30 10.09 2.09
N CYS A 314 -3.17 10.66 2.42
CA CYS A 314 -1.90 10.40 1.77
C CYS A 314 -0.97 9.65 2.72
N GLY A 315 -0.37 8.57 2.25
CA GLY A 315 0.58 7.79 3.02
C GLY A 315 1.46 6.94 2.13
N GLY A 316 2.34 6.15 2.78
CA GLY A 316 3.29 5.30 2.07
C GLY A 316 4.53 6.02 1.55
N ASP A 317 4.49 7.35 1.41
CA ASP A 317 5.62 8.22 1.16
C ASP A 317 5.37 9.58 1.80
N SER A 318 6.41 10.41 1.94
CA SER A 318 6.29 11.76 2.51
C SER A 318 5.38 12.64 1.64
N LEU A 319 4.46 13.34 2.27
CA LEU A 319 3.56 14.27 1.59
C LEU A 319 4.21 15.66 1.46
N PRO A 320 4.52 16.15 0.23
CA PRO A 320 4.97 17.51 0.06
C PRO A 320 3.91 18.52 0.50
N THR A 321 4.29 19.49 1.32
CA THR A 321 3.36 20.53 1.83
C THR A 321 2.68 21.30 0.70
N LYS A 322 3.43 21.55 -0.38
CA LYS A 322 2.90 22.19 -1.59
C LYS A 322 1.77 21.37 -2.22
N LEU A 323 1.97 20.06 -2.39
CA LEU A 323 0.94 19.16 -2.95
C LEU A 323 -0.31 19.15 -2.07
N GLN A 324 -0.14 19.10 -0.75
CA GLN A 324 -1.25 19.15 0.21
C GLN A 324 -2.06 20.43 0.06
N SER A 325 -1.39 21.60 0.00
CA SER A 325 -2.01 22.90 -0.16
C SER A 325 -2.76 23.02 -1.50
N GLU A 326 -2.11 22.68 -2.61
CA GLU A 326 -2.70 22.73 -3.95
C GLU A 326 -3.92 21.80 -4.07
N PHE A 327 -3.85 20.61 -3.47
CA PHE A 327 -4.97 19.67 -3.47
C PHE A 327 -6.16 20.21 -2.67
N ASN A 328 -5.92 20.71 -1.46
CA ASN A 328 -6.97 21.28 -0.60
C ASN A 328 -7.65 22.49 -1.26
N GLU A 329 -6.88 23.35 -1.93
CA GLU A 329 -7.42 24.48 -2.69
C GLU A 329 -8.28 24.01 -3.88
N ALA A 330 -7.81 23.02 -4.63
CA ALA A 330 -8.58 22.45 -5.74
C ALA A 330 -9.90 21.81 -5.27
N MET A 331 -9.88 21.11 -4.12
CA MET A 331 -11.10 20.54 -3.52
C MET A 331 -12.08 21.62 -3.11
N LYS A 332 -11.62 22.68 -2.46
CA LYS A 332 -12.45 23.84 -2.07
C LYS A 332 -13.08 24.50 -3.29
N LYS A 333 -12.32 24.74 -4.36
CA LYS A 333 -12.83 25.28 -5.64
C LYS A 333 -13.88 24.35 -6.29
N GLY A 334 -13.72 23.03 -6.13
CA GLY A 334 -14.66 22.00 -6.59
C GLY A 334 -15.90 21.81 -5.71
N GLY A 335 -16.07 22.63 -4.66
CA GLY A 335 -17.21 22.57 -3.73
C GLY A 335 -17.14 21.42 -2.72
N SER A 336 -15.96 20.86 -2.49
CA SER A 336 -15.70 19.88 -1.43
C SER A 336 -15.12 20.57 -0.20
N HIS A 337 -15.52 20.08 0.99
CA HIS A 337 -14.93 20.51 2.27
C HIS A 337 -13.84 19.56 2.76
N CYS A 338 -13.49 18.53 1.97
CA CYS A 338 -12.47 17.59 2.39
C CYS A 338 -11.08 18.23 2.42
N GLN A 339 -10.26 17.73 3.36
CA GLN A 339 -8.85 18.06 3.46
C GLN A 339 -8.03 16.80 3.24
N MET A 340 -6.81 16.96 2.77
CA MET A 340 -5.83 15.89 2.66
C MET A 340 -5.03 15.80 3.95
N PHE A 341 -4.99 14.60 4.52
CA PHE A 341 -4.23 14.30 5.72
C PHE A 341 -3.10 13.33 5.41
N GLU A 342 -1.99 13.47 6.14
CA GLU A 342 -0.87 12.54 6.10
C GLU A 342 -1.01 11.50 7.20
N GLY A 343 -0.65 10.25 6.89
CA GLY A 343 -0.57 9.15 7.84
C GLY A 343 0.70 8.35 7.66
N TYR A 344 1.25 7.87 8.78
CA TYR A 344 2.46 7.07 8.83
C TYR A 344 2.17 5.66 9.36
N GLY A 345 2.89 4.71 8.77
CA GLY A 345 2.90 3.32 9.20
C GLY A 345 3.78 2.46 8.34
N LEU A 346 3.89 1.21 8.72
CA LEU A 346 4.74 0.20 8.09
C LEU A 346 4.01 -1.14 8.05
N THR A 347 4.47 -2.04 7.18
CA THR A 347 3.80 -3.34 6.98
C THR A 347 3.86 -4.19 8.26
N GLU A 348 4.91 -4.06 9.05
CA GLU A 348 5.10 -4.70 10.35
C GLU A 348 4.07 -4.28 11.41
N ALA A 349 3.33 -3.21 11.15
CA ALA A 349 2.19 -2.75 11.96
C ALA A 349 0.93 -2.60 11.08
N VAL A 350 0.74 -3.51 10.13
CA VAL A 350 -0.30 -3.53 9.10
C VAL A 350 -0.17 -2.34 8.15
N CYS A 351 -0.37 -1.12 8.66
CA CYS A 351 -0.22 0.12 7.90
C CYS A 351 -0.17 1.33 8.85
N VAL A 352 -1.23 2.13 8.91
CA VAL A 352 -1.24 3.42 9.60
C VAL A 352 -1.45 3.25 11.12
N ASN A 353 -0.62 3.92 11.92
CA ASN A 353 -0.73 3.97 13.38
C ASN A 353 -0.56 5.41 13.92
N ILE A 354 -0.06 6.33 13.10
CA ILE A 354 0.01 7.77 13.35
C ILE A 354 -0.67 8.48 12.20
N VAL A 355 -1.50 9.48 12.47
CA VAL A 355 -2.28 10.13 11.44
C VAL A 355 -2.69 11.55 11.83
N ASN A 356 -2.66 12.47 10.87
CA ASN A 356 -3.35 13.75 10.97
C ASN A 356 -4.85 13.55 10.70
N THR A 357 -5.70 14.20 11.49
CA THR A 357 -7.16 14.14 11.36
C THR A 357 -7.75 15.55 11.43
N TYR A 358 -9.06 15.70 11.25
CA TYR A 358 -9.72 16.99 11.44
C TYR A 358 -9.53 17.59 12.84
N ASN A 359 -9.45 16.75 13.86
CA ASN A 359 -9.35 17.19 15.25
C ASN A 359 -7.88 17.37 15.70
N HIS A 360 -6.95 16.65 15.10
CA HIS A 360 -5.53 16.69 15.41
C HIS A 360 -4.73 16.76 14.12
N ASN A 361 -4.33 17.97 13.73
CA ASN A 361 -3.61 18.21 12.49
C ASN A 361 -2.48 19.23 12.69
N LYS A 362 -1.28 18.84 12.28
CA LYS A 362 -0.11 19.71 12.25
C LYS A 362 0.65 19.48 10.95
N VAL A 363 0.65 20.49 10.09
CA VAL A 363 1.30 20.41 8.78
C VAL A 363 2.79 20.12 8.94
N GLY A 364 3.31 19.17 8.16
CA GLY A 364 4.69 18.68 8.23
C GLY A 364 4.95 17.58 9.26
N SER A 365 3.99 17.31 10.15
CA SER A 365 4.03 16.10 10.99
C SER A 365 3.41 14.92 10.26
N ILE A 366 3.82 13.70 10.65
CA ILE A 366 3.14 12.46 10.23
C ILE A 366 1.88 12.20 11.06
N GLY A 367 1.57 13.06 12.02
CA GLY A 367 0.33 13.10 12.76
C GLY A 367 0.46 12.80 14.25
N TYR A 368 -0.65 12.37 14.80
CA TYR A 368 -0.89 12.02 16.19
C TYR A 368 -1.15 10.53 16.34
N PRO A 369 -0.73 9.88 17.45
CA PRO A 369 -1.01 8.46 17.70
C PRO A 369 -2.49 8.13 17.65
N MET A 370 -2.84 7.03 17.00
CA MET A 370 -4.21 6.49 17.01
C MET A 370 -4.57 5.91 18.37
N SER A 371 -5.87 5.79 18.64
CA SER A 371 -6.37 5.11 19.86
C SER A 371 -5.73 3.73 20.05
N GLY A 372 -5.15 3.50 21.24
CA GLY A 372 -4.48 2.25 21.59
C GLY A 372 -3.13 2.03 20.88
N ALA A 373 -2.57 3.04 20.23
CA ALA A 373 -1.18 3.07 19.81
C ALA A 373 -0.37 3.96 20.73
N GLU A 374 0.80 3.46 21.16
CA GLU A 374 1.77 4.19 21.97
C GLU A 374 3.05 4.39 21.13
N PHE A 375 3.67 5.55 21.28
CA PHE A 375 4.90 5.91 20.58
C PHE A 375 5.92 6.47 21.54
N ARG A 376 7.18 6.14 21.27
CA ARG A 376 8.34 6.75 21.91
C ARG A 376 9.39 7.08 20.89
N ILE A 377 10.21 8.06 21.22
CA ILE A 377 11.44 8.37 20.51
C ILE A 377 12.58 7.94 21.41
N VAL A 378 13.43 7.02 20.92
CA VAL A 378 14.49 6.42 21.76
C VAL A 378 15.87 6.60 21.12
N ASP A 379 16.90 6.59 21.99
CA ASP A 379 18.29 6.56 21.60
C ASP A 379 18.74 5.15 21.12
N GLU A 380 20.02 4.98 20.84
CA GLU A 380 20.60 3.70 20.39
C GLU A 380 20.52 2.60 21.45
N ASN A 381 20.39 2.95 22.74
CA ASN A 381 20.28 2.05 23.87
C ASN A 381 18.81 1.72 24.23
N GLY A 382 17.84 2.31 23.51
CA GLY A 382 16.40 2.15 23.78
C GLY A 382 15.87 3.04 24.90
N LYS A 383 16.65 4.02 25.37
CA LYS A 383 16.21 5.00 26.37
C LYS A 383 15.37 6.09 25.69
N GLU A 384 14.23 6.42 26.28
CA GLU A 384 13.36 7.48 25.80
C GLU A 384 14.05 8.86 25.87
N LEU A 385 13.95 9.59 24.76
CA LEU A 385 14.53 10.92 24.60
C LEU A 385 13.51 12.02 24.95
N PRO A 386 13.99 13.19 25.41
CA PRO A 386 13.15 14.38 25.59
C PRO A 386 12.45 14.81 24.32
N ARG A 387 11.37 15.61 24.47
CA ARG A 387 10.67 16.21 23.35
C ARG A 387 11.60 17.07 22.49
N GLY A 388 11.43 17.00 21.17
CA GLY A 388 12.26 17.72 20.19
C GLY A 388 13.55 17.02 19.81
N GLU A 389 14.02 16.04 20.57
CA GLU A 389 15.22 15.29 20.24
C GLU A 389 14.97 14.20 19.19
N ILE A 390 15.92 14.02 18.29
CA ILE A 390 15.83 13.04 17.20
C ILE A 390 16.33 11.69 17.68
N GLY A 391 15.48 10.65 17.55
CA GLY A 391 15.81 9.28 17.84
C GLY A 391 15.02 8.31 16.97
N GLU A 392 15.09 7.03 17.28
CA GLU A 392 14.31 6.00 16.59
C GLU A 392 12.87 6.03 17.09
N ILE A 393 11.93 6.07 16.14
CA ILE A 393 10.50 5.94 16.43
C ILE A 393 10.24 4.48 16.78
N ILE A 394 9.77 4.20 17.98
CA ILE A 394 9.27 2.87 18.35
C ILE A 394 7.77 2.94 18.64
N LEU A 395 7.08 1.84 18.37
CA LEU A 395 5.65 1.80 18.45
C LEU A 395 5.15 0.54 19.15
N LYS A 396 4.07 0.69 19.94
CA LYS A 396 3.32 -0.41 20.55
C LYS A 396 1.85 -0.25 20.18
N SER A 397 1.26 -1.29 19.58
CA SER A 397 -0.11 -1.25 19.06
C SER A 397 -0.63 -2.68 18.86
N PRO A 398 -1.95 -2.92 18.97
CA PRO A 398 -2.55 -4.19 18.57
C PRO A 398 -2.35 -4.53 17.08
N ALA A 399 -1.95 -3.56 16.27
CA ALA A 399 -1.66 -3.76 14.85
C ALA A 399 -0.28 -4.40 14.57
N ILE A 400 0.59 -4.54 15.58
CA ILE A 400 1.93 -5.07 15.40
C ILE A 400 1.88 -6.55 15.00
N MET A 401 2.70 -6.91 14.01
CA MET A 401 2.86 -8.26 13.49
C MET A 401 3.18 -9.30 14.57
N ASN A 402 2.85 -10.56 14.30
CA ASN A 402 3.27 -11.69 15.12
C ASN A 402 4.79 -11.97 15.00
N GLY A 403 5.42 -11.48 13.96
CA GLY A 403 6.84 -11.63 13.65
C GLY A 403 7.10 -11.83 12.16
N TYR A 404 8.34 -12.13 11.81
CA TYR A 404 8.71 -12.53 10.46
C TYR A 404 8.62 -14.05 10.31
N TYR A 405 8.07 -14.49 9.21
CA TYR A 405 7.87 -15.91 8.90
C TYR A 405 9.22 -16.66 8.81
N ASN A 406 9.40 -17.68 9.65
CA ASN A 406 10.63 -18.47 9.77
C ASN A 406 11.92 -17.65 9.98
N ASP A 407 11.82 -16.46 10.60
CA ASP A 407 12.98 -15.62 10.91
C ASP A 407 12.87 -15.04 12.33
N GLU A 408 13.15 -15.90 13.31
CA GLU A 408 13.16 -15.50 14.73
C GLU A 408 14.19 -14.44 15.06
N LYS A 409 15.35 -14.47 14.38
CA LYS A 409 16.42 -13.50 14.60
C LYS A 409 15.96 -12.09 14.24
N ALA A 410 15.46 -11.93 13.01
CA ALA A 410 14.92 -10.64 12.59
C ALA A 410 13.70 -10.21 13.42
N THR A 411 12.88 -11.16 13.88
CA THR A 411 11.75 -10.87 14.77
C THR A 411 12.24 -10.30 16.09
N LYS A 412 13.21 -10.92 16.75
CA LYS A 412 13.79 -10.44 18.02
C LYS A 412 14.53 -9.09 17.86
N GLU A 413 15.11 -8.83 16.69
CA GLU A 413 15.72 -7.54 16.40
C GLU A 413 14.68 -6.41 16.26
N ALA A 414 13.52 -6.72 15.64
CA ALA A 414 12.47 -5.74 15.38
C ALA A 414 11.50 -5.58 16.56
N LEU A 415 11.21 -6.66 17.31
CA LEU A 415 10.27 -6.67 18.42
C LEU A 415 11.02 -6.89 19.75
N LYS A 416 10.99 -5.86 20.61
CA LYS A 416 11.64 -5.90 21.94
C LYS A 416 10.66 -5.41 22.99
N ASP A 417 10.40 -6.22 24.00
CA ASP A 417 9.51 -5.90 25.13
C ASP A 417 8.12 -5.37 24.72
N GLY A 418 7.57 -5.92 23.61
CA GLY A 418 6.29 -5.53 23.03
C GLY A 418 6.33 -4.23 22.19
N TRP A 419 7.51 -3.66 21.98
CA TRP A 419 7.73 -2.50 21.09
C TRP A 419 8.29 -2.93 19.74
N LEU A 420 7.74 -2.36 18.68
CA LEU A 420 8.29 -2.46 17.34
C LEU A 420 9.30 -1.34 17.11
N TYR A 421 10.54 -1.70 16.87
CA TYR A 421 11.62 -0.81 16.44
C TYR A 421 11.50 -0.63 14.93
N THR A 422 11.08 0.57 14.51
CA THR A 422 10.66 0.81 13.12
C THR A 422 11.82 0.96 12.14
N GLY A 423 13.01 1.30 12.65
CA GLY A 423 14.16 1.71 11.83
C GLY A 423 13.97 3.10 11.20
N ASP A 424 12.97 3.86 11.64
CA ASP A 424 12.69 5.22 11.18
C ASP A 424 13.07 6.21 12.27
N LEU A 425 13.75 7.29 11.88
CA LEU A 425 14.16 8.37 12.77
C LEU A 425 13.17 9.52 12.71
N GLY A 426 12.90 10.10 13.86
CA GLY A 426 12.00 11.23 14.01
C GLY A 426 12.11 11.88 15.38
N TYR A 427 11.24 12.82 15.64
CA TYR A 427 11.09 13.45 16.96
C TYR A 427 9.62 13.68 17.26
N MET A 428 9.30 13.90 18.51
CA MET A 428 7.95 14.23 18.97
C MET A 428 8.00 15.64 19.59
N ASP A 429 7.04 16.50 19.23
CA ASP A 429 6.96 17.83 19.79
C ASP A 429 6.18 17.88 21.12
N GLU A 430 6.04 19.06 21.72
CA GLU A 430 5.35 19.27 23.00
C GLU A 430 3.86 18.88 22.91
N ASP A 431 3.23 19.01 21.72
CA ASP A 431 1.83 18.68 21.47
C ASP A 431 1.64 17.20 21.09
N ILE A 432 2.67 16.34 21.24
CA ILE A 432 2.67 14.90 20.93
C ILE A 432 2.58 14.60 19.41
N PHE A 433 2.73 15.58 18.54
CA PHE A 433 2.84 15.32 17.11
C PHE A 433 4.20 14.72 16.77
N VAL A 434 4.19 13.69 15.92
CA VAL A 434 5.40 13.00 15.48
C VAL A 434 5.86 13.55 14.13
N PHE A 435 7.15 13.80 14.01
CA PHE A 435 7.79 14.29 12.79
C PHE A 435 8.80 13.25 12.31
N PHE A 436 8.54 12.71 11.13
CA PHE A 436 9.46 11.79 10.46
C PHE A 436 10.64 12.55 9.86
N LYS A 437 11.86 12.07 10.10
CA LYS A 437 13.08 12.60 9.49
C LYS A 437 13.53 11.74 8.33
N GLN A 438 13.86 10.48 8.58
CA GLN A 438 14.22 9.52 7.53
C GLN A 438 14.43 8.10 8.07
N ARG A 439 14.74 7.16 7.19
CA ARG A 439 15.17 5.80 7.52
C ARG A 439 16.58 5.80 8.15
N LYS A 440 16.75 5.09 9.28
CA LYS A 440 18.04 4.95 9.99
C LYS A 440 19.17 4.47 9.06
N LYS A 441 18.85 3.51 8.17
CA LYS A 441 19.77 2.95 7.16
C LYS A 441 20.15 3.90 6.03
N ARG A 442 19.49 5.07 5.91
CA ARG A 442 19.72 6.07 4.86
C ARG A 442 20.49 7.29 5.38
N VAL A 443 20.86 7.32 6.67
CA VAL A 443 21.69 8.40 7.23
C VAL A 443 23.08 8.29 6.63
N VAL A 444 23.57 9.39 6.06
CA VAL A 444 24.94 9.51 5.55
C VAL A 444 25.81 10.14 6.64
N LYS A 445 26.93 9.53 7.00
CA LYS A 445 27.87 10.08 7.96
C LYS A 445 28.93 10.93 7.23
N VAL A 446 28.80 12.24 7.27
CA VAL A 446 29.76 13.19 6.69
C VAL A 446 30.66 13.73 7.81
N SER A 447 31.93 13.36 7.82
CA SER A 447 32.87 13.71 8.91
C SER A 447 32.30 13.39 10.31
N GLY A 448 31.64 12.26 10.47
CA GLY A 448 31.03 11.84 11.74
C GLY A 448 29.67 12.49 12.06
N VAL A 449 29.23 13.49 11.28
CA VAL A 449 27.94 14.15 11.44
C VAL A 449 26.87 13.40 10.64
N GLY A 450 25.75 13.07 11.27
CA GLY A 450 24.60 12.47 10.58
C GLY A 450 23.93 13.47 9.66
N VAL A 451 23.94 13.19 8.36
CA VAL A 451 23.26 13.96 7.31
C VAL A 451 22.02 13.20 6.87
N PHE A 452 20.94 13.92 6.70
CA PHE A 452 19.61 13.38 6.35
C PHE A 452 19.25 13.68 4.89
N PRO A 453 19.46 12.75 3.93
CA PRO A 453 19.12 12.94 2.52
C PRO A 453 17.69 13.43 2.29
N THR A 454 16.71 12.91 3.02
CA THR A 454 15.30 13.32 2.87
C THR A 454 15.07 14.80 3.22
N GLU A 455 15.84 15.36 4.15
CA GLU A 455 15.76 16.80 4.48
C GLU A 455 16.28 17.66 3.32
N ILE A 456 17.36 17.21 2.69
CA ILE A 456 17.96 17.88 1.52
C ILE A 456 16.97 17.81 0.35
N GLU A 457 16.39 16.64 0.08
CA GLU A 457 15.42 16.42 -1.01
C GLU A 457 14.22 17.36 -0.86
N ARG A 458 13.60 17.40 0.33
CA ARG A 458 12.46 18.30 0.61
C ARG A 458 12.80 19.77 0.40
N LEU A 459 13.99 20.18 0.83
CA LEU A 459 14.43 21.56 0.66
C LEU A 459 14.66 21.89 -0.81
N VAL A 460 15.33 21.03 -1.56
CA VAL A 460 15.59 21.21 -2.99
C VAL A 460 14.29 21.22 -3.79
N GLU A 461 13.32 20.36 -3.47
CA GLU A 461 12.01 20.34 -4.08
C GLU A 461 11.16 21.61 -3.80
N SER A 462 11.52 22.39 -2.79
CA SER A 462 10.88 23.70 -2.53
C SER A 462 11.34 24.80 -3.49
N VAL A 463 12.44 24.58 -4.21
CA VAL A 463 12.97 25.56 -5.19
C VAL A 463 12.05 25.62 -6.42
N PRO A 464 11.58 26.80 -6.83
CA PRO A 464 10.72 26.94 -7.99
C PRO A 464 11.33 26.33 -9.25
N GLY A 465 10.60 25.47 -9.95
CA GLY A 465 11.06 24.76 -11.15
C GLY A 465 11.60 23.36 -10.90
N VAL A 466 11.93 22.98 -9.66
CA VAL A 466 12.27 21.59 -9.31
C VAL A 466 11.00 20.75 -9.25
N GLU A 467 11.02 19.59 -9.92
CA GLU A 467 9.92 18.61 -9.92
C GLU A 467 10.15 17.47 -8.92
N SER A 468 11.40 16.99 -8.82
CA SER A 468 11.77 15.94 -7.87
C SER A 468 13.29 15.93 -7.65
N CYS A 469 13.71 15.43 -6.50
CA CYS A 469 15.10 15.32 -6.12
C CYS A 469 15.39 13.98 -5.44
N CYS A 470 16.60 13.46 -5.64
CA CYS A 470 17.11 12.31 -4.92
C CYS A 470 18.54 12.56 -4.48
N ALA A 471 18.82 12.46 -3.17
CA ALA A 471 20.14 12.64 -2.59
C ALA A 471 20.78 11.28 -2.28
N ILE A 472 22.05 11.14 -2.67
CA ILE A 472 22.85 9.94 -2.41
C ILE A 472 24.19 10.31 -1.77
N GLU A 473 24.83 9.31 -1.20
CA GLU A 473 26.18 9.41 -0.69
C GLU A 473 27.22 9.22 -1.81
N ILE A 474 28.24 10.06 -1.82
CA ILE A 474 29.43 9.87 -2.65
C ILE A 474 30.69 9.90 -1.78
N PRO A 475 31.77 9.20 -2.17
CA PRO A 475 33.04 9.28 -1.45
C PRO A 475 33.66 10.67 -1.58
N ASP A 476 34.27 11.15 -0.50
CA ASP A 476 35.00 12.40 -0.45
C ASP A 476 36.34 12.23 0.23
N PRO A 477 37.46 12.64 -0.40
CA PRO A 477 38.82 12.45 0.17
C PRO A 477 39.06 13.17 1.50
N ARG A 478 38.32 14.27 1.77
CA ARG A 478 38.51 15.10 2.99
C ARG A 478 37.47 14.79 4.06
N LEU A 479 36.23 14.54 3.63
CA LEU A 479 35.07 14.37 4.52
C LEU A 479 34.68 12.92 4.71
N GLN A 480 35.38 11.97 4.09
CA GLN A 480 35.06 10.55 3.92
C GLN A 480 33.84 10.34 3.01
N SER A 481 32.74 11.05 3.26
CA SER A 481 31.54 11.04 2.46
C SER A 481 31.06 12.47 2.21
N ALA A 482 30.34 12.66 1.11
CA ALA A 482 29.62 13.88 0.77
C ALA A 482 28.26 13.54 0.12
N ILE A 483 27.45 14.55 -0.11
CA ILE A 483 26.14 14.39 -0.74
C ILE A 483 26.21 14.80 -2.21
N LYS A 484 25.66 13.96 -3.09
CA LYS A 484 25.30 14.27 -4.46
C LYS A 484 23.79 14.23 -4.59
N ILE A 485 23.21 15.17 -5.35
CA ILE A 485 21.79 15.17 -5.65
C ILE A 485 21.55 15.00 -7.15
N PHE A 486 20.55 14.19 -7.49
CA PHE A 486 19.97 14.10 -8.82
C PHE A 486 18.67 14.88 -8.83
N VAL A 487 18.50 15.78 -9.80
CA VAL A 487 17.38 16.73 -9.85
C VAL A 487 16.65 16.63 -11.19
N VAL A 488 15.33 16.47 -11.13
CA VAL A 488 14.43 16.66 -12.27
C VAL A 488 13.84 18.06 -12.14
N ALA A 489 14.10 18.92 -13.11
CA ALA A 489 13.63 20.30 -13.07
C ALA A 489 13.31 20.83 -14.46
N LYS A 490 12.41 21.82 -14.50
CA LYS A 490 12.15 22.64 -15.69
C LYS A 490 12.89 23.95 -15.57
N PHE A 491 13.85 24.18 -16.44
CA PHE A 491 14.66 25.42 -16.45
C PHE A 491 14.99 25.82 -17.89
N PHE A 492 15.20 27.12 -18.08
CA PHE A 492 15.75 27.69 -19.32
C PHE A 492 17.25 27.94 -19.19
N ASP A 493 17.73 28.04 -17.93
CA ASP A 493 19.13 28.27 -17.55
C ASP A 493 19.53 27.28 -16.47
N GLU A 494 20.40 26.33 -16.81
CA GLU A 494 20.88 25.29 -15.89
C GLU A 494 21.74 25.88 -14.79
N GLU A 495 22.61 26.84 -15.10
CA GLU A 495 23.51 27.46 -14.12
C GLU A 495 22.71 28.27 -13.10
N GLY A 496 21.73 29.05 -13.56
CA GLY A 496 20.82 29.76 -12.66
C GLY A 496 20.03 28.82 -11.73
N MET A 497 19.54 27.69 -12.23
CA MET A 497 18.85 26.69 -11.42
C MET A 497 19.79 26.07 -10.40
N ARG A 498 21.01 25.71 -10.79
CA ARG A 498 22.07 25.18 -9.91
C ARG A 498 22.41 26.14 -8.79
N ASN A 499 22.59 27.42 -9.11
CA ASN A 499 22.86 28.46 -8.13
C ASN A 499 21.70 28.64 -7.15
N ALA A 500 20.45 28.68 -7.63
CA ALA A 500 19.25 28.77 -6.79
C ALA A 500 19.14 27.62 -5.79
N ILE A 501 19.41 26.38 -6.25
CA ILE A 501 19.43 25.19 -5.38
C ILE A 501 20.55 25.32 -4.34
N MET A 502 21.76 25.66 -4.76
CA MET A 502 22.90 25.76 -3.86
C MET A 502 22.75 26.86 -2.82
N ASP A 503 22.23 28.02 -3.21
CA ASP A 503 21.99 29.13 -2.29
C ASP A 503 20.89 28.78 -1.27
N THR A 504 19.85 28.10 -1.71
CA THR A 504 18.80 27.58 -0.82
C THR A 504 19.40 26.58 0.17
N CYS A 505 20.20 25.62 -0.30
CA CYS A 505 20.87 24.65 0.57
C CYS A 505 21.81 25.32 1.58
N ARG A 506 22.64 26.26 1.15
CA ARG A 506 23.58 27.00 2.04
C ARG A 506 22.84 27.83 3.09
N LYS A 507 21.69 28.36 2.77
CA LYS A 507 20.88 29.20 3.67
C LYS A 507 20.20 28.39 4.77
N TYR A 508 19.72 27.18 4.48
CA TYR A 508 18.84 26.44 5.37
C TYR A 508 19.44 25.13 5.92
N LEU A 509 20.54 24.61 5.33
CA LEU A 509 21.18 23.39 5.79
C LEU A 509 22.48 23.64 6.55
N ILE A 510 22.81 22.72 7.42
CA ILE A 510 24.17 22.68 8.02
C ILE A 510 25.19 22.39 6.92
N ARG A 511 26.41 22.86 7.08
CA ARG A 511 27.46 22.80 6.05
C ARG A 511 27.74 21.40 5.50
N TRP A 512 27.58 20.36 6.32
CA TRP A 512 27.78 18.95 5.93
C TRP A 512 26.65 18.38 5.09
N SER A 513 25.46 18.97 5.17
CA SER A 513 24.29 18.58 4.39
C SER A 513 24.21 19.30 3.04
N VAL A 514 25.01 20.33 2.81
CA VAL A 514 25.05 21.04 1.53
C VAL A 514 25.60 20.10 0.45
N PRO A 515 24.84 19.84 -0.64
CA PRO A 515 25.30 18.97 -1.71
C PRO A 515 26.61 19.45 -2.32
N LYS A 516 27.52 18.52 -2.58
CA LYS A 516 28.78 18.78 -3.26
C LYS A 516 28.63 18.74 -4.77
N GLU A 517 27.72 17.89 -5.24
CA GLU A 517 27.44 17.70 -6.66
C GLU A 517 25.93 17.74 -6.93
N ILE A 518 25.58 18.35 -8.06
CA ILE A 518 24.21 18.35 -8.60
C ILE A 518 24.28 17.78 -10.01
N GLU A 519 23.44 16.78 -10.31
CA GLU A 519 23.26 16.23 -11.64
C GLU A 519 21.79 16.39 -12.06
N PHE A 520 21.55 17.08 -13.17
CA PHE A 520 20.22 17.20 -13.74
C PHE A 520 19.92 15.98 -14.62
N VAL A 521 18.74 15.38 -14.40
CA VAL A 521 18.29 14.18 -15.11
C VAL A 521 16.86 14.36 -15.63
N ASN A 522 16.52 13.62 -16.67
CA ASN A 522 15.16 13.69 -17.25
C ASN A 522 14.12 12.99 -16.35
N GLU A 523 14.52 11.92 -15.66
CA GLU A 523 13.66 11.15 -14.78
C GLU A 523 14.48 10.46 -13.69
N LEU A 524 13.86 10.21 -12.53
CA LEU A 524 14.43 9.41 -11.46
C LEU A 524 13.90 7.98 -11.52
N PRO A 525 14.75 6.95 -11.27
CA PRO A 525 14.31 5.56 -11.24
C PRO A 525 13.27 5.36 -10.14
N LYS A 526 12.27 4.51 -10.43
CA LYS A 526 11.17 4.23 -9.50
C LYS A 526 11.05 2.74 -9.22
N THR A 527 10.69 2.43 -7.99
CA THR A 527 10.32 1.08 -7.57
C THR A 527 9.00 0.64 -8.22
N LEU A 528 8.64 -0.64 -8.11
CA LEU A 528 7.33 -1.15 -8.57
C LEU A 528 6.13 -0.46 -7.90
N LEU A 529 6.34 0.17 -6.74
CA LEU A 529 5.34 0.93 -5.99
C LEU A 529 5.31 2.42 -6.36
N GLY A 530 6.15 2.86 -7.31
CA GLY A 530 6.20 4.24 -7.80
C GLY A 530 7.05 5.20 -6.95
N LYS A 531 7.73 4.72 -5.88
CA LYS A 531 8.68 5.51 -5.08
C LYS A 531 10.00 5.65 -5.81
N ILE A 532 10.71 6.77 -5.57
CA ILE A 532 12.09 6.96 -6.08
C ILE A 532 12.98 5.85 -5.52
N ASP A 533 13.69 5.18 -6.41
CA ASP A 533 14.63 4.12 -6.06
C ASP A 533 16.06 4.66 -5.96
N PHE A 534 16.37 5.27 -4.81
CA PHE A 534 17.70 5.84 -4.55
C PHE A 534 18.82 4.81 -4.63
N LYS A 535 18.54 3.52 -4.46
CA LYS A 535 19.56 2.47 -4.52
C LYS A 535 20.05 2.20 -5.92
N VAL A 536 19.14 2.28 -6.90
CA VAL A 536 19.53 2.21 -8.31
C VAL A 536 20.51 3.35 -8.61
N LEU A 537 20.22 4.57 -8.17
CA LEU A 537 21.11 5.72 -8.33
C LEU A 537 22.43 5.54 -7.57
N GLN A 538 22.36 5.07 -6.31
CA GLN A 538 23.54 4.82 -5.50
C GLN A 538 24.45 3.78 -6.17
N LYS A 539 23.88 2.65 -6.62
CA LYS A 539 24.63 1.59 -7.30
C LYS A 539 25.28 2.08 -8.59
N GLN A 540 24.53 2.80 -9.42
CA GLN A 540 25.05 3.37 -10.67
C GLN A 540 26.22 4.33 -10.41
N GLU A 541 26.10 5.16 -9.38
CA GLU A 541 27.15 6.11 -9.02
C GLU A 541 28.36 5.41 -8.41
N ASP A 542 28.16 4.39 -7.56
CA ASP A 542 29.24 3.58 -7.00
C ASP A 542 30.01 2.84 -8.09
N GLU A 543 29.31 2.23 -9.07
CA GLU A 543 29.91 1.60 -10.25
C GLU A 543 30.72 2.62 -11.09
N LYS A 544 30.17 3.82 -11.33
CA LYS A 544 30.84 4.91 -12.06
C LYS A 544 32.13 5.38 -11.37
N ARG A 545 32.17 5.32 -10.04
CA ARG A 545 33.31 5.74 -9.21
C ARG A 545 34.25 4.60 -8.81
N GLY A 546 33.93 3.35 -9.16
CA GLY A 546 34.71 2.18 -8.75
C GLY A 546 34.67 1.91 -7.24
N VAL A 547 33.56 2.25 -6.59
CA VAL A 547 33.35 2.06 -5.14
C VAL A 547 32.65 0.72 -4.91
N THR A 548 33.20 -0.10 -4.02
CA THR A 548 32.55 -1.32 -3.52
C THR A 548 32.07 -1.05 -2.09
N ARG A 549 30.76 -1.14 -1.84
CA ARG A 549 30.13 -0.95 -0.51
C ARG A 549 29.67 -2.27 0.07
#